data_56e69ebcb81a27482f4b8cd838c1fa34
#
_entry.id   56e69ebcb81a27482f4b8cd838c1fa34
#
_cell.length_a   1.000
_cell.length_b   1.000
_cell.length_c   1.000
_cell.angle_alpha   90.00
_cell.angle_beta   90.00
_cell.angle_gamma   90.00
#
_symmetry.space_group_name_H-M   'P 1'
#
loop_
_entity.id
_entity.type
_entity.pdbx_description
1 polymer ?
#
loop_
_entity_poly.entity_id
_entity_poly.type
_entity_poly.pdbx_seq_one_letter_code
_entity_poly.pdbx_strand_id
1 'polypeptide(L)'
;MPKIFVTRKIPEAGVKKLKDAGYEVEINPEDRVLKKEEFIAQLKRGQYDAVLALLTDKLDADVFEAAGKQCKIFANMAVGFDNVDVATAKAKGIMIANTPGVLTDTVAEHTFALMLAIAHRVSEGDRFARAGKYHGWEP
;
A
#
# COMPACT_ATOMS: atom_id res chain seq x y z
N MET A 1 14.83 -21.89 -0.11
CA MET A 1 13.52 -21.36 0.29
C MET A 1 13.23 -20.16 -0.60
N PRO A 2 12.01 -20.00 -1.13
CA PRO A 2 11.71 -18.81 -1.91
C PRO A 2 11.81 -17.55 -1.06
N LYS A 3 12.37 -16.49 -1.64
CA LYS A 3 12.70 -15.26 -0.95
C LYS A 3 11.74 -14.14 -1.36
N ILE A 4 11.15 -13.47 -0.37
CA ILE A 4 10.17 -12.39 -0.58
C ILE A 4 10.74 -11.08 -0.07
N PHE A 5 10.67 -10.03 -0.88
CA PHE A 5 10.93 -8.66 -0.45
C PHE A 5 9.63 -7.93 -0.14
N VAL A 6 9.57 -7.27 1.01
CA VAL A 6 8.45 -6.41 1.42
C VAL A 6 8.95 -4.96 1.45
N THR A 7 8.40 -4.11 0.60
CA THR A 7 8.92 -2.76 0.35
C THR A 7 8.79 -1.80 1.53
N ARG A 8 7.86 -2.07 2.46
CA ARG A 8 7.63 -1.32 3.70
C ARG A 8 7.11 -2.22 4.80
N LYS A 9 7.09 -1.72 6.03
CA LYS A 9 6.43 -2.43 7.13
C LYS A 9 4.94 -2.63 6.84
N ILE A 10 4.48 -3.85 7.02
CA ILE A 10 3.09 -4.27 6.94
C ILE A 10 2.67 -4.85 8.30
N PRO A 11 1.36 -5.05 8.56
CA PRO A 11 0.91 -5.71 9.78
C PRO A 11 1.61 -7.05 10.00
N GLU A 12 2.05 -7.28 11.24
CA GLU A 12 2.84 -8.47 11.61
C GLU A 12 2.16 -9.80 11.26
N ALA A 13 0.82 -9.82 11.34
CA ALA A 13 0.03 -11.00 10.96
C ALA A 13 0.28 -11.45 9.50
N GLY A 14 0.52 -10.48 8.59
CA GLY A 14 0.88 -10.79 7.20
C GLY A 14 2.28 -11.38 7.08
N VAL A 15 3.24 -10.78 7.76
CA VAL A 15 4.64 -11.27 7.80
C VAL A 15 4.69 -12.67 8.40
N LYS A 16 3.95 -12.89 9.49
CA LYS A 16 3.87 -14.20 10.14
C LYS A 16 3.34 -15.28 9.19
N LYS A 17 2.26 -14.99 8.46
CA LYS A 17 1.70 -15.93 7.48
C LYS A 17 2.71 -16.34 6.41
N LEU A 18 3.51 -15.39 5.91
CA LEU A 18 4.54 -15.68 4.91
C LEU A 18 5.64 -16.58 5.51
N LYS A 19 6.10 -16.28 6.73
CA LYS A 19 7.12 -17.08 7.43
C LYS A 19 6.61 -18.49 7.77
N ASP A 20 5.38 -18.60 8.26
CA ASP A 20 4.74 -19.89 8.60
C ASP A 20 4.55 -20.76 7.33
N ALA A 21 4.39 -20.13 6.15
CA ALA A 21 4.35 -20.83 4.87
C ALA A 21 5.72 -21.22 4.33
N GLY A 22 6.79 -20.95 5.06
CA GLY A 22 8.15 -21.38 4.72
C GLY A 22 8.89 -20.43 3.79
N TYR A 23 8.48 -19.15 3.68
CA TYR A 23 9.20 -18.15 2.91
C TYR A 23 10.25 -17.43 3.74
N GLU A 24 11.38 -17.11 3.12
CA GLU A 24 12.33 -16.13 3.65
C GLU A 24 11.79 -14.73 3.35
N VAL A 25 11.57 -13.93 4.39
CA VAL A 25 10.97 -12.59 4.25
C VAL A 25 11.97 -11.54 4.65
N GLU A 26 12.40 -10.73 3.69
CA GLU A 26 13.20 -9.53 3.89
C GLU A 26 12.29 -8.30 3.81
N ILE A 27 12.29 -7.49 4.87
CA ILE A 27 11.46 -6.28 4.95
C ILE A 27 12.39 -5.08 4.89
N ASN A 28 12.02 -4.06 4.10
CA ASN A 28 12.71 -2.78 4.15
C ASN A 28 12.74 -2.26 5.61
N PRO A 29 13.92 -2.03 6.19
CA PRO A 29 14.04 -1.61 7.58
C PRO A 29 13.48 -0.21 7.83
N GLU A 30 13.48 0.64 6.80
CA GLU A 30 12.97 2.00 6.87
C GLU A 30 11.47 2.04 6.55
N ASP A 31 10.66 2.65 7.43
CA ASP A 31 9.22 2.81 7.20
C ASP A 31 8.94 4.05 6.34
N ARG A 32 9.47 4.04 5.12
CA ARG A 32 9.25 5.05 4.08
C ARG A 32 9.13 4.43 2.70
N VAL A 33 8.61 5.19 1.77
CA VAL A 33 8.65 4.83 0.35
C VAL A 33 10.11 4.86 -0.13
N LEU A 34 10.56 3.79 -0.78
CA LEU A 34 11.87 3.76 -1.40
C LEU A 34 11.90 4.67 -2.64
N LYS A 35 13.01 5.37 -2.83
CA LYS A 35 13.26 6.01 -4.12
C LYS A 35 13.43 4.93 -5.19
N LYS A 36 13.14 5.26 -6.44
CA LYS A 36 13.21 4.29 -7.55
C LYS A 36 14.57 3.59 -7.64
N GLU A 37 15.63 4.35 -7.51
CA GLU A 37 17.01 3.85 -7.59
C GLU A 37 17.34 2.88 -6.44
N GLU A 38 16.86 3.19 -5.22
CA GLU A 38 17.02 2.34 -4.04
C GLU A 38 16.26 1.02 -4.22
N PHE A 39 15.03 1.09 -4.72
CA PHE A 39 14.20 -0.08 -4.98
C PHE A 39 14.85 -0.99 -6.02
N ILE A 40 15.30 -0.42 -7.13
CA ILE A 40 16.03 -1.14 -8.19
C ILE A 40 17.30 -1.79 -7.64
N ALA A 41 18.10 -1.05 -6.85
CA ALA A 41 19.32 -1.60 -6.25
C ALA A 41 19.01 -2.75 -5.30
N GLN A 42 17.95 -2.65 -4.50
CA GLN A 42 17.50 -3.70 -3.60
C GLN A 42 17.07 -4.96 -4.36
N LEU A 43 16.28 -4.82 -5.43
CA LEU A 43 15.84 -5.94 -6.25
C LEU A 43 17.01 -6.69 -6.88
N LYS A 44 17.97 -5.96 -7.45
CA LYS A 44 19.18 -6.55 -8.05
C LYS A 44 20.05 -7.29 -7.04
N ARG A 45 20.18 -6.73 -5.82
CA ARG A 45 20.98 -7.34 -4.75
C ARG A 45 20.35 -8.60 -4.18
N GLY A 46 19.03 -8.56 -3.98
CA GLY A 46 18.32 -9.57 -3.20
C GLY A 46 17.90 -10.82 -3.98
N GLN A 47 17.76 -10.71 -5.31
CA GLN A 47 17.31 -11.81 -6.18
C GLN A 47 16.06 -12.52 -5.64
N TYR A 48 14.98 -11.76 -5.47
CA TYR A 48 13.75 -12.24 -4.85
C TYR A 48 12.88 -13.03 -5.82
N ASP A 49 12.17 -14.03 -5.31
CA ASP A 49 11.16 -14.81 -6.04
C ASP A 49 9.82 -14.07 -6.12
N ALA A 50 9.55 -13.21 -5.13
CA ALA A 50 8.34 -12.40 -5.05
C ALA A 50 8.61 -11.06 -4.38
N VAL A 51 7.78 -10.07 -4.70
CA VAL A 51 7.80 -8.74 -4.06
C VAL A 51 6.40 -8.42 -3.54
N LEU A 52 6.29 -8.02 -2.29
CA LEU A 52 5.10 -7.41 -1.74
C LEU A 52 5.31 -5.91 -1.72
N ALA A 53 4.58 -5.23 -2.59
CA ALA A 53 4.64 -3.79 -2.78
C ALA A 53 3.39 -3.10 -2.24
N LEU A 54 3.46 -1.79 -2.03
CA LEU A 54 2.34 -0.95 -1.63
C LEU A 54 1.93 -0.03 -2.78
N LEU A 55 0.76 0.60 -2.64
CA LEU A 55 0.21 1.58 -3.59
C LEU A 55 1.20 2.72 -3.94
N THR A 56 2.07 3.06 -3.02
CA THR A 56 3.07 4.13 -3.16
C THR A 56 4.30 3.74 -4.00
N ASP A 57 4.47 2.46 -4.26
CA ASP A 57 5.60 1.96 -5.05
C ASP A 57 5.24 1.95 -6.52
N LYS A 58 6.03 2.60 -7.37
CA LYS A 58 5.82 2.56 -8.81
C LYS A 58 6.42 1.29 -9.38
N LEU A 59 5.58 0.44 -9.94
CA LEU A 59 5.94 -0.85 -10.54
C LEU A 59 5.94 -0.72 -12.07
N ASP A 60 7.05 -0.25 -12.61
CA ASP A 60 7.25 0.00 -14.04
C ASP A 60 8.28 -0.96 -14.68
N ALA A 61 8.55 -0.75 -15.94
CA ALA A 61 9.44 -1.59 -16.74
C ALA A 61 10.84 -1.76 -16.11
N ASP A 62 11.41 -0.69 -15.55
CA ASP A 62 12.76 -0.73 -14.96
C ASP A 62 12.78 -1.56 -13.69
N VAL A 63 11.70 -1.46 -12.87
CA VAL A 63 11.52 -2.25 -11.65
C VAL A 63 11.38 -3.73 -11.98
N PHE A 64 10.56 -4.08 -12.97
CA PHE A 64 10.41 -5.47 -13.40
C PHE A 64 11.69 -6.03 -14.01
N GLU A 65 12.45 -5.22 -14.76
CA GLU A 65 13.75 -5.63 -15.27
C GLU A 65 14.75 -5.91 -14.15
N ALA A 66 14.78 -5.03 -13.14
CA ALA A 66 15.67 -5.17 -11.99
C ALA A 66 15.36 -6.39 -11.11
N ALA A 67 14.09 -6.81 -11.07
CA ALA A 67 13.66 -7.99 -10.31
C ALA A 67 14.19 -9.30 -10.93
N GLY A 68 14.50 -9.30 -12.22
CA GLY A 68 15.06 -10.45 -12.91
C GLY A 68 14.04 -11.57 -13.19
N LYS A 69 14.49 -12.60 -13.90
CA LYS A 69 13.62 -13.72 -14.36
C LYS A 69 13.13 -14.65 -13.25
N GLN A 70 13.79 -14.65 -12.09
CA GLN A 70 13.40 -15.47 -10.94
C GLN A 70 12.16 -14.88 -10.24
N CYS A 71 11.93 -13.57 -10.28
CA CYS A 71 10.78 -12.94 -9.67
C CYS A 71 9.51 -13.25 -10.48
N LYS A 72 8.58 -13.96 -9.86
CA LYS A 72 7.37 -14.46 -10.52
C LYS A 72 6.12 -13.63 -10.23
N ILE A 73 6.12 -12.86 -9.15
CA ILE A 73 4.93 -12.14 -8.71
C ILE A 73 5.27 -10.86 -7.97
N PHE A 74 4.51 -9.81 -8.28
CA PHE A 74 4.39 -8.62 -7.44
C PHE A 74 2.99 -8.59 -6.85
N ALA A 75 2.90 -8.74 -5.52
CA ALA A 75 1.66 -8.61 -4.77
C ALA A 75 1.53 -7.15 -4.31
N ASN A 76 0.60 -6.42 -4.90
CA ASN A 76 0.33 -5.02 -4.56
C ASN A 76 -0.68 -4.96 -3.40
N MET A 77 -0.26 -4.53 -2.23
CA MET A 77 -1.14 -4.35 -1.07
C MET A 77 -2.00 -3.09 -1.25
N ALA A 78 -2.90 -3.14 -2.21
CA ALA A 78 -3.83 -2.08 -2.56
C ALA A 78 -5.03 -2.64 -3.30
N VAL A 79 -6.14 -1.92 -3.30
CA VAL A 79 -7.33 -2.22 -4.13
C VAL A 79 -7.06 -1.79 -5.57
N GLY A 80 -6.58 -0.56 -5.76
CA GLY A 80 -6.18 -0.03 -7.05
C GLY A 80 -4.83 -0.55 -7.50
N PHE A 81 -4.53 -0.40 -8.77
CA PHE A 81 -3.26 -0.81 -9.40
C PHE A 81 -2.73 0.20 -10.43
N ASP A 82 -3.11 1.47 -10.27
CA ASP A 82 -2.64 2.58 -11.14
C ASP A 82 -1.12 2.79 -11.04
N ASN A 83 -0.51 2.31 -9.96
CA ASN A 83 0.93 2.30 -9.75
C ASN A 83 1.66 1.18 -10.52
N VAL A 84 0.93 0.29 -11.24
CA VAL A 84 1.47 -0.91 -11.88
C VAL A 84 1.35 -0.83 -13.39
N ASP A 85 2.44 -0.98 -14.11
CA ASP A 85 2.44 -1.22 -15.56
C ASP A 85 2.09 -2.69 -15.85
N VAL A 86 0.79 -2.97 -15.88
CA VAL A 86 0.26 -4.32 -16.10
C VAL A 86 0.64 -4.87 -17.48
N ALA A 87 0.73 -4.01 -18.50
CA ALA A 87 1.08 -4.43 -19.85
C ALA A 87 2.53 -4.98 -19.89
N THR A 88 3.45 -4.24 -19.28
CA THR A 88 4.86 -4.68 -19.19
C THR A 88 5.01 -5.92 -18.30
N ALA A 89 4.31 -6.00 -17.17
CA ALA A 89 4.33 -7.17 -16.30
C ALA A 89 3.89 -8.43 -17.08
N LYS A 90 2.78 -8.33 -17.81
CA LYS A 90 2.27 -9.43 -18.66
C LYS A 90 3.28 -9.84 -19.73
N ALA A 91 3.89 -8.89 -20.42
CA ALA A 91 4.89 -9.16 -21.45
C ALA A 91 6.13 -9.89 -20.90
N LYS A 92 6.49 -9.63 -19.63
CA LYS A 92 7.59 -10.28 -18.92
C LYS A 92 7.20 -11.59 -18.21
N GLY A 93 5.93 -11.99 -18.24
CA GLY A 93 5.43 -13.19 -17.57
C GLY A 93 5.39 -13.05 -16.03
N ILE A 94 5.30 -11.81 -15.52
CA ILE A 94 5.21 -11.51 -14.09
C ILE A 94 3.74 -11.42 -13.70
N MET A 95 3.35 -12.16 -12.69
CA MET A 95 2.00 -12.08 -12.11
C MET A 95 1.85 -10.82 -11.26
N ILE A 96 0.68 -10.19 -11.34
CA ILE A 96 0.30 -9.10 -10.46
C ILE A 96 -0.92 -9.54 -9.64
N ALA A 97 -0.85 -9.35 -8.33
CA ALA A 97 -1.97 -9.55 -7.42
C ALA A 97 -2.28 -8.25 -6.68
N ASN A 98 -3.54 -8.04 -6.32
CA ASN A 98 -4.02 -6.91 -5.53
C ASN A 98 -5.03 -7.38 -4.47
N THR A 99 -5.57 -6.45 -3.66
CA THR A 99 -6.51 -6.76 -2.57
C THR A 99 -7.89 -6.13 -2.84
N PRO A 100 -8.67 -6.64 -3.81
CA PRO A 100 -9.95 -6.04 -4.18
C PRO A 100 -11.00 -6.21 -3.07
N GLY A 101 -11.92 -5.23 -2.95
CA GLY A 101 -13.12 -5.30 -2.12
C GLY A 101 -12.95 -5.03 -0.63
N VAL A 102 -11.74 -5.05 -0.09
CA VAL A 102 -11.49 -4.97 1.38
C VAL A 102 -11.75 -3.59 1.99
N LEU A 103 -11.88 -2.54 1.20
CA LEU A 103 -12.06 -1.16 1.67
C LEU A 103 -13.35 -0.51 1.16
N THR A 104 -14.14 -1.17 0.33
CA THR A 104 -15.27 -0.56 -0.37
C THR A 104 -16.27 0.07 0.59
N ASP A 105 -16.73 -0.69 1.57
CA ASP A 105 -17.72 -0.23 2.55
C ASP A 105 -17.15 0.91 3.41
N THR A 106 -15.93 0.74 3.92
CA THR A 106 -15.26 1.76 4.74
C THR A 106 -15.07 3.08 3.98
N VAL A 107 -14.69 3.03 2.70
CA VAL A 107 -14.54 4.24 1.88
C VAL A 107 -15.90 4.89 1.61
N ALA A 108 -16.95 4.11 1.36
CA ALA A 108 -18.30 4.62 1.19
C ALA A 108 -18.80 5.32 2.46
N GLU A 109 -18.67 4.68 3.62
CA GLU A 109 -19.03 5.27 4.92
C GLU A 109 -18.25 6.57 5.21
N HIS A 110 -16.96 6.56 4.97
CA HIS A 110 -16.12 7.75 5.15
C HIS A 110 -16.53 8.90 4.23
N THR A 111 -16.90 8.59 2.99
CA THR A 111 -17.41 9.58 2.03
C THR A 111 -18.68 10.25 2.57
N PHE A 112 -19.65 9.46 3.04
CA PHE A 112 -20.86 10.01 3.67
C PHE A 112 -20.55 10.80 4.94
N ALA A 113 -19.62 10.33 5.78
CA ALA A 113 -19.20 11.05 6.99
C ALA A 113 -18.64 12.43 6.64
N LEU A 114 -17.80 12.55 5.61
CA LEU A 114 -17.28 13.83 5.15
C LEU A 114 -18.39 14.75 4.58
N MET A 115 -19.30 14.19 3.78
CA MET A 115 -20.44 14.96 3.25
C MET A 115 -21.29 15.54 4.37
N LEU A 116 -21.66 14.74 5.37
CA LEU A 116 -22.44 15.18 6.52
C LEU A 116 -21.67 16.17 7.39
N ALA A 117 -20.38 15.94 7.60
CA ALA A 117 -19.53 16.85 8.38
C ALA A 117 -19.45 18.24 7.74
N ILE A 118 -19.40 18.33 6.41
CA ILE A 118 -19.42 19.60 5.68
C ILE A 118 -20.81 20.24 5.76
N ALA A 119 -21.86 19.47 5.47
CA ALA A 119 -23.25 19.97 5.45
C ALA A 119 -23.67 20.56 6.80
N HIS A 120 -23.23 19.97 7.89
CA HIS A 120 -23.55 20.38 9.27
C HIS A 120 -22.46 21.22 9.93
N ARG A 121 -21.43 21.63 9.20
CA ARG A 121 -20.32 22.47 9.74
C ARG A 121 -19.68 21.88 11.00
N VAL A 122 -19.57 20.51 11.08
CA VAL A 122 -19.13 19.81 12.30
C VAL A 122 -17.76 20.29 12.77
N SER A 123 -16.79 20.41 11.87
CA SER A 123 -15.42 20.85 12.21
C SER A 123 -15.37 22.29 12.70
N GLU A 124 -16.27 23.15 12.21
CA GLU A 124 -16.39 24.53 12.69
C GLU A 124 -17.04 24.57 14.07
N GLY A 125 -18.12 23.80 14.26
CA GLY A 125 -18.80 23.66 15.54
C GLY A 125 -17.87 23.13 16.65
N ASP A 126 -17.05 22.13 16.32
CA ASP A 126 -16.05 21.60 17.26
C ASP A 126 -15.04 22.68 17.68
N ARG A 127 -14.47 23.42 16.71
CA ARG A 127 -13.54 24.52 17.01
C ARG A 127 -14.20 25.62 17.84
N PHE A 128 -15.46 25.98 17.54
CA PHE A 128 -16.24 26.98 18.27
C PHE A 128 -16.46 26.57 19.72
N ALA A 129 -16.89 25.32 19.94
CA ALA A 129 -17.12 24.80 21.30
C ALA A 129 -15.81 24.72 22.12
N ARG A 130 -14.72 24.18 21.52
CA ARG A 130 -13.41 24.09 22.20
C ARG A 130 -12.80 25.46 22.54
N ALA A 131 -13.12 26.48 21.76
CA ALA A 131 -12.70 27.85 22.03
C ALA A 131 -13.52 28.53 23.16
N GLY A 132 -14.44 27.81 23.79
CA GLY A 132 -15.32 28.34 24.86
C GLY A 132 -16.34 29.38 24.38
N LYS A 133 -16.63 29.41 23.06
CA LYS A 133 -17.53 30.40 22.47
C LYS A 133 -19.00 29.98 22.51
N TYR A 134 -19.29 28.74 22.86
CA TYR A 134 -20.65 28.24 23.01
C TYR A 134 -21.16 28.57 24.41
N HIS A 135 -22.12 29.49 24.52
CA HIS A 135 -22.70 29.97 25.79
C HIS A 135 -24.08 29.39 26.09
N GLY A 136 -24.61 28.55 25.21
CA GLY A 136 -25.92 27.94 25.33
C GLY A 136 -26.70 28.00 24.02
N TRP A 137 -27.95 27.52 24.05
CA TRP A 137 -28.82 27.59 22.89
C TRP A 137 -29.28 29.02 22.64
N GLU A 138 -29.14 29.47 21.39
CA GLU A 138 -29.63 30.75 20.90
C GLU A 138 -30.44 30.52 19.64
N PRO A 139 -31.54 31.27 19.38
CA PRO A 139 -32.34 31.12 18.15
C PRO A 139 -31.62 31.60 16.88
#